data_c3b843944b115be01e1a3664a2a65655
#
_entry.id   c3b843944b115be01e1a3664a2a65655
#
_cell.length_a   1.000
_cell.length_b   1.000
_cell.length_c   1.000
_cell.angle_alpha   90.00
_cell.angle_beta   90.00
_cell.angle_gamma   90.00
#
_symmetry.space_group_name_H-M   'P 1'
#
loop_
_entity.id
_entity.type
_entity.pdbx_description
1 polymer ?
#
loop_
_entity_poly.entity_id
_entity_poly.type
_entity_poly.pdbx_seq_one_letter_code
_entity_poly.pdbx_strand_id
1 'polypeptide(L)'
;MHKLLKLPFLALFTALIMLLPAGCGGNAASSNKAPSVSAESSTAANPSPTTAENQSEPTEQVELLVSAAASLTESLDELKTVFEAKHSNVKLIFNYAASGTLQQQIEQGAPADLFLSAGTKQMDALVDKDLINHNLRTNLLTNELVLVVPTDGSVKVLDMEDLTNLGDIAIGTPESVPAGKYAQQTLTSHQLWEPLQPHLVLTKDVKQVLSYVETGNVDAGFVYATDAAQSDKVKVALIAEPESHDPIEYPMGVLKSTVHPVEAKALYEFLLSEQAKQVFSQYGFTPAE
;
A
#
# COMPACT_ATOMS: atom_id res chain seq x y z
N MET A 1 -23.36 -35.79 -43.10
CA MET A 1 -24.73 -35.85 -42.51
C MET A 1 -24.61 -36.52 -41.16
N HIS A 2 -24.57 -35.79 -40.05
CA HIS A 2 -25.00 -36.26 -38.74
C HIS A 2 -25.35 -35.03 -37.89
N LYS A 3 -26.54 -35.03 -37.38
CA LYS A 3 -27.28 -33.91 -36.78
C LYS A 3 -26.83 -33.63 -35.34
N LEU A 4 -26.81 -32.34 -35.04
CA LEU A 4 -26.78 -31.75 -33.69
C LEU A 4 -27.82 -32.32 -32.74
N LEU A 5 -27.45 -32.47 -31.47
CA LEU A 5 -28.42 -32.51 -30.39
C LEU A 5 -28.04 -31.43 -29.36
N LYS A 6 -28.81 -30.35 -29.30
CA LYS A 6 -28.73 -29.30 -28.29
C LYS A 6 -29.63 -29.72 -27.11
N LEU A 7 -29.04 -29.79 -25.88
CA LEU A 7 -29.83 -29.83 -24.64
C LEU A 7 -29.73 -28.46 -23.95
N PRO A 8 -30.85 -27.89 -23.50
CA PRO A 8 -30.83 -26.70 -22.67
C PRO A 8 -30.70 -27.10 -21.19
N PHE A 9 -29.75 -26.49 -20.50
CA PHE A 9 -29.60 -26.58 -19.03
C PHE A 9 -30.60 -25.60 -18.38
N LEU A 10 -31.55 -26.18 -17.68
CA LEU A 10 -32.58 -25.46 -16.91
C LEU A 10 -31.99 -25.08 -15.53
N ALA A 11 -31.86 -23.80 -15.27
CA ALA A 11 -31.43 -23.28 -14.00
C ALA A 11 -32.55 -23.34 -12.96
N LEU A 12 -32.35 -24.09 -11.89
CA LEU A 12 -33.27 -24.18 -10.76
C LEU A 12 -32.84 -23.14 -9.70
N PHE A 13 -33.65 -22.07 -9.59
CA PHE A 13 -33.50 -21.06 -8.53
C PHE A 13 -34.25 -21.56 -7.30
N THR A 14 -33.55 -21.94 -6.22
CA THR A 14 -34.16 -22.16 -4.90
C THR A 14 -34.01 -20.92 -4.05
N ALA A 15 -35.07 -20.18 -3.85
CA ALA A 15 -35.18 -19.08 -2.90
C ALA A 15 -35.36 -19.67 -1.48
N LEU A 16 -34.42 -19.38 -0.59
CA LEU A 16 -34.50 -19.68 0.84
C LEU A 16 -35.01 -18.44 1.58
N ILE A 17 -36.26 -18.46 1.99
CA ILE A 17 -36.92 -17.46 2.83
C ILE A 17 -36.60 -17.83 4.29
N MET A 18 -35.85 -16.98 5.03
CA MET A 18 -35.72 -17.09 6.48
C MET A 18 -36.73 -16.15 7.17
N LEU A 19 -37.64 -16.75 7.93
CA LEU A 19 -38.55 -16.08 8.87
C LEU A 19 -37.77 -15.55 10.07
N LEU A 20 -38.05 -14.29 10.44
CA LEU A 20 -37.70 -13.69 11.73
C LEU A 20 -38.86 -13.94 12.71
N PRO A 21 -38.63 -14.31 13.98
CA PRO A 21 -39.64 -14.20 15.01
C PRO A 21 -39.51 -12.82 15.73
N ALA A 22 -40.62 -12.09 15.75
CA ALA A 22 -40.85 -10.95 16.62
C ALA A 22 -41.16 -11.44 18.03
N GLY A 23 -40.45 -10.92 19.03
CA GLY A 23 -40.73 -11.11 20.45
C GLY A 23 -41.07 -9.78 21.08
N CYS A 24 -42.33 -9.52 21.37
CA CYS A 24 -42.85 -8.44 22.23
C CYS A 24 -43.01 -8.90 23.69
N GLY A 25 -42.83 -8.00 24.62
CA GLY A 25 -43.24 -8.08 26.01
C GLY A 25 -42.19 -7.45 26.90
N GLY A 26 -42.47 -6.52 27.81
CA GLY A 26 -43.65 -5.96 28.38
C GLY A 26 -43.24 -5.19 29.64
N ASN A 27 -43.82 -4.10 29.76
CA ASN A 27 -43.97 -3.06 30.76
C ASN A 27 -43.83 -3.47 32.23
N ALA A 28 -43.16 -2.64 33.07
CA ALA A 28 -43.66 -2.28 34.43
C ALA A 28 -42.98 -1.01 34.94
N ALA A 29 -43.79 0.00 35.12
CA ALA A 29 -43.52 1.22 35.86
C ALA A 29 -43.54 0.97 37.38
N SER A 30 -42.70 1.68 38.14
CA SER A 30 -43.04 2.03 39.54
C SER A 30 -42.38 3.33 39.91
N SER A 31 -43.24 4.24 40.29
CA SER A 31 -43.04 5.55 40.92
C SER A 31 -42.64 5.42 42.39
N ASN A 32 -41.82 6.33 42.89
CA ASN A 32 -42.15 7.12 44.13
C ASN A 32 -41.00 8.10 44.49
N LYS A 33 -41.33 9.38 44.43
CA LYS A 33 -41.61 10.31 45.53
C LYS A 33 -40.39 10.84 46.29
N ALA A 34 -40.17 12.14 46.07
CA ALA A 34 -39.39 13.01 46.94
C ALA A 34 -40.12 13.20 48.29
N PRO A 35 -39.40 13.63 49.32
CA PRO A 35 -39.72 14.96 49.85
C PRO A 35 -38.51 15.85 50.21
N SER A 36 -38.79 17.10 50.23
CA SER A 36 -38.06 18.31 50.49
C SER A 36 -37.75 18.58 51.97
N VAL A 37 -36.94 19.67 52.10
CA VAL A 37 -36.77 20.59 53.32
C VAL A 37 -35.55 20.23 54.19
N SER A 38 -34.62 21.08 54.55
CA SER A 38 -34.60 22.51 54.88
C SER A 38 -33.16 22.98 55.08
N ALA A 39 -32.99 24.27 54.95
CA ALA A 39 -31.87 25.13 55.19
C ALA A 39 -31.23 25.03 56.61
N GLU A 40 -29.95 25.35 56.71
CA GLU A 40 -29.37 26.50 57.38
C GLU A 40 -27.84 26.41 57.47
N SER A 41 -27.22 27.42 57.01
CA SER A 41 -26.45 28.50 57.65
C SER A 41 -24.96 28.23 57.95
N SER A 42 -24.17 29.02 57.22
CA SER A 42 -22.95 29.74 57.58
C SER A 42 -21.75 28.99 58.20
N THR A 43 -20.58 29.07 57.58
CA THR A 43 -19.47 29.91 58.05
C THR A 43 -18.33 29.95 56.99
N ALA A 44 -17.76 31.15 56.88
CA ALA A 44 -16.66 31.48 55.98
C ALA A 44 -15.33 30.79 56.35
N ALA A 45 -14.57 30.32 55.36
CA ALA A 45 -13.13 30.12 55.49
C ALA A 45 -12.47 30.18 54.09
N ASN A 46 -11.68 31.21 53.94
CA ASN A 46 -10.45 31.45 53.21
C ASN A 46 -10.14 30.63 51.95
N PRO A 47 -9.84 31.27 50.79
CA PRO A 47 -9.40 30.59 49.57
C PRO A 47 -7.92 30.23 49.68
N SER A 48 -7.61 28.95 49.68
CA SER A 48 -6.29 28.44 49.30
C SER A 48 -6.10 28.57 47.78
N PRO A 49 -4.89 28.89 47.30
CA PRO A 49 -4.66 28.98 45.85
C PRO A 49 -4.78 27.59 45.23
N THR A 50 -5.79 27.41 44.42
CA THR A 50 -5.90 26.26 43.53
C THR A 50 -4.78 26.32 42.52
N THR A 51 -3.81 25.44 42.67
CA THR A 51 -2.85 25.11 41.62
C THR A 51 -3.67 24.72 40.42
N ALA A 52 -3.57 25.51 39.35
CA ALA A 52 -4.11 25.13 38.06
C ALA A 52 -3.33 23.91 37.58
N GLU A 53 -3.85 22.72 37.82
CA GLU A 53 -3.47 21.56 37.03
C GLU A 53 -3.84 21.88 35.58
N ASN A 54 -2.78 22.05 34.80
CA ASN A 54 -2.87 22.17 33.35
C ASN A 54 -3.37 20.80 32.86
N GLN A 55 -4.67 20.59 32.85
CA GLN A 55 -5.30 19.47 32.15
C GLN A 55 -5.07 19.76 30.69
N SER A 56 -3.99 19.15 30.11
CA SER A 56 -3.87 18.97 28.67
C SER A 56 -5.13 18.21 28.25
N GLU A 57 -5.99 18.88 27.49
CA GLU A 57 -7.12 18.23 26.82
C GLU A 57 -6.57 17.00 26.09
N PRO A 58 -7.23 15.84 26.11
CA PRO A 58 -6.81 14.69 25.35
C PRO A 58 -6.79 15.12 23.86
N THR A 59 -5.61 15.23 23.30
CA THR A 59 -5.44 15.52 21.87
C THR A 59 -6.14 14.38 21.11
N GLU A 60 -7.16 14.72 20.35
CA GLU A 60 -7.90 13.73 19.53
C GLU A 60 -6.91 12.95 18.67
N GLN A 61 -7.00 11.63 18.70
CA GLN A 61 -6.10 10.77 17.91
C GLN A 61 -6.54 10.81 16.44
N VAL A 62 -5.62 11.16 15.57
CA VAL A 62 -5.79 11.22 14.12
C VAL A 62 -5.25 9.96 13.49
N GLU A 63 -6.04 9.26 12.69
CA GLU A 63 -5.57 8.16 11.84
C GLU A 63 -5.33 8.67 10.42
N LEU A 64 -4.08 8.61 9.94
CA LEU A 64 -3.73 8.91 8.55
C LEU A 64 -3.69 7.63 7.72
N LEU A 65 -4.47 7.60 6.68
CA LEU A 65 -4.54 6.49 5.72
C LEU A 65 -3.53 6.71 4.59
N VAL A 66 -2.53 5.87 4.52
CA VAL A 66 -1.45 5.96 3.53
C VAL A 66 -1.53 4.79 2.56
N SER A 67 -1.87 5.08 1.30
CA SER A 67 -1.82 4.11 0.21
C SER A 67 -0.40 4.09 -0.37
N ALA A 68 0.34 2.99 -0.24
CA ALA A 68 1.74 2.90 -0.64
C ALA A 68 2.05 1.65 -1.45
N ALA A 69 2.95 1.80 -2.43
CA ALA A 69 3.46 0.68 -3.22
C ALA A 69 4.05 -0.41 -2.31
N ALA A 70 3.77 -1.68 -2.61
CA ALA A 70 4.18 -2.83 -1.81
C ALA A 70 5.70 -2.91 -1.57
N SER A 71 6.51 -2.42 -2.51
CA SER A 71 7.98 -2.34 -2.38
C SER A 71 8.47 -1.39 -1.29
N LEU A 72 7.60 -0.50 -0.76
CA LEU A 72 7.94 0.45 0.30
C LEU A 72 7.65 -0.09 1.72
N THR A 73 7.11 -1.31 1.84
CA THR A 73 6.59 -1.83 3.11
C THR A 73 7.59 -1.71 4.25
N GLU A 74 8.77 -2.27 4.11
CA GLU A 74 9.75 -2.37 5.21
C GLU A 74 10.26 -0.98 5.63
N SER A 75 10.59 -0.13 4.67
CA SER A 75 11.08 1.22 4.93
C SER A 75 10.03 2.12 5.58
N LEU A 76 8.77 2.03 5.13
CA LEU A 76 7.67 2.82 5.71
C LEU A 76 7.24 2.31 7.08
N ASP A 77 7.32 1.01 7.36
CA ASP A 77 7.03 0.46 8.69
C ASP A 77 8.07 0.92 9.72
N GLU A 78 9.35 1.06 9.35
CA GLU A 78 10.36 1.68 10.20
C GLU A 78 10.07 3.17 10.39
N LEU A 79 9.82 3.92 9.31
CA LEU A 79 9.51 5.35 9.35
C LEU A 79 8.23 5.66 10.14
N LYS A 80 7.23 4.77 10.13
CA LYS A 80 6.05 4.86 10.98
C LYS A 80 6.42 5.00 12.43
N THR A 81 7.28 4.12 12.93
CA THR A 81 7.70 4.14 14.35
C THR A 81 8.36 5.49 14.70
N VAL A 82 9.20 6.01 13.80
CA VAL A 82 9.89 7.28 13.99
C VAL A 82 8.93 8.47 13.96
N PHE A 83 7.97 8.47 13.04
CA PHE A 83 6.99 9.54 12.88
C PHE A 83 6.02 9.60 14.07
N GLU A 84 5.43 8.46 14.44
CA GLU A 84 4.47 8.36 15.55
C GLU A 84 5.10 8.74 16.90
N ALA A 85 6.40 8.46 17.10
CA ALA A 85 7.11 8.91 18.30
C ALA A 85 7.23 10.44 18.41
N LYS A 86 7.25 11.15 17.27
CA LYS A 86 7.31 12.64 17.22
C LYS A 86 5.92 13.28 17.19
N HIS A 87 4.91 12.55 16.73
CA HIS A 87 3.53 12.99 16.54
C HIS A 87 2.60 12.03 17.28
N SER A 88 2.64 12.05 18.60
CA SER A 88 1.96 11.08 19.49
C SER A 88 0.43 11.04 19.35
N ASN A 89 -0.17 12.08 18.75
CA ASN A 89 -1.59 12.14 18.43
C ASN A 89 -1.91 11.57 17.03
N VAL A 90 -0.92 11.17 16.24
CA VAL A 90 -1.12 10.63 14.88
C VAL A 90 -0.76 9.15 14.84
N LYS A 91 -1.61 8.37 14.17
CA LYS A 91 -1.39 6.96 13.87
C LYS A 91 -1.42 6.73 12.37
N LEU A 92 -0.40 6.10 11.83
CA LEU A 92 -0.33 5.77 10.41
C LEU A 92 -0.94 4.39 10.16
N ILE A 93 -1.87 4.34 9.21
CA ILE A 93 -2.49 3.11 8.72
C ILE A 93 -2.10 2.94 7.27
N PHE A 94 -1.30 1.92 6.97
CA PHE A 94 -0.86 1.64 5.61
C PHE A 94 -1.78 0.65 4.89
N ASN A 95 -2.02 0.94 3.62
CA ASN A 95 -2.59 0.02 2.64
C ASN A 95 -1.52 -0.26 1.58
N TYR A 96 -0.86 -1.41 1.69
CA TYR A 96 0.18 -1.82 0.76
C TYR A 96 -0.39 -2.68 -0.36
N ALA A 97 -0.18 -2.27 -1.61
CA ALA A 97 -0.56 -3.02 -2.80
C ALA A 97 0.22 -2.54 -4.02
N ALA A 98 -0.07 -3.11 -5.20
CA ALA A 98 0.41 -2.56 -6.46
C ALA A 98 -0.13 -1.14 -6.68
N SER A 99 0.71 -0.25 -7.19
CA SER A 99 0.37 1.17 -7.35
C SER A 99 -0.87 1.38 -8.23
N GLY A 100 -1.07 0.57 -9.27
CA GLY A 100 -2.26 0.65 -10.11
C GLY A 100 -3.54 0.21 -9.41
N THR A 101 -3.45 -0.78 -8.52
CA THR A 101 -4.58 -1.18 -7.66
C THR A 101 -4.96 -0.06 -6.71
N LEU A 102 -3.98 0.57 -6.06
CA LEU A 102 -4.20 1.71 -5.15
C LEU A 102 -4.78 2.92 -5.88
N GLN A 103 -4.24 3.25 -7.08
CA GLN A 103 -4.77 4.29 -7.95
C GLN A 103 -6.25 4.06 -8.23
N GLN A 104 -6.64 2.85 -8.66
CA GLN A 104 -8.03 2.52 -8.95
C GLN A 104 -8.93 2.63 -7.71
N GLN A 105 -8.46 2.18 -6.54
CA GLN A 105 -9.19 2.33 -5.28
C GLN A 105 -9.44 3.79 -4.93
N ILE A 106 -8.43 4.66 -5.06
CA ILE A 106 -8.54 6.10 -4.83
C ILE A 106 -9.53 6.73 -5.82
N GLU A 107 -9.46 6.38 -7.11
CA GLU A 107 -10.40 6.84 -8.14
C GLU A 107 -11.86 6.42 -7.87
N GLN A 108 -12.06 5.27 -7.21
CA GLN A 108 -13.36 4.77 -6.78
C GLN A 108 -13.84 5.36 -5.44
N GLY A 109 -13.07 6.29 -4.87
CA GLY A 109 -13.41 6.98 -3.62
C GLY A 109 -12.98 6.27 -2.35
N ALA A 110 -12.06 5.30 -2.42
CA ALA A 110 -11.46 4.75 -1.21
C ALA A 110 -10.71 5.85 -0.44
N PRO A 111 -10.88 5.95 0.88
CA PRO A 111 -10.23 6.99 1.66
C PRO A 111 -8.72 6.78 1.68
N ALA A 112 -7.98 7.87 1.45
CA ALA A 112 -6.53 7.95 1.58
C ALA A 112 -6.13 9.40 1.82
N ASP A 113 -5.11 9.62 2.65
CA ASP A 113 -4.54 10.95 2.91
C ASP A 113 -3.28 11.18 2.07
N LEU A 114 -2.44 10.15 1.93
CA LEU A 114 -1.27 10.16 1.06
C LEU A 114 -1.29 8.97 0.10
N PHE A 115 -0.69 9.18 -1.08
CA PHE A 115 -0.40 8.13 -2.04
C PHE A 115 1.10 8.14 -2.39
N LEU A 116 1.75 6.98 -2.27
CA LEU A 116 3.14 6.72 -2.67
C LEU A 116 3.14 5.65 -3.75
N SER A 117 3.54 6.00 -4.95
CA SER A 117 3.52 5.11 -6.11
C SER A 117 4.95 4.65 -6.46
N ALA A 118 5.09 3.45 -7.03
CA ALA A 118 6.33 2.95 -7.61
C ALA A 118 6.42 3.23 -9.13
N GLY A 119 5.63 4.18 -9.61
CA GLY A 119 5.64 4.62 -11.01
C GLY A 119 4.87 5.92 -11.18
N THR A 120 5.36 6.77 -12.08
CA THR A 120 4.80 8.11 -12.37
C THR A 120 3.42 8.04 -12.98
N LYS A 121 3.17 7.06 -13.87
CA LYS A 121 1.89 6.88 -14.58
C LYS A 121 0.68 6.87 -13.64
N GLN A 122 0.78 6.20 -12.50
CA GLN A 122 -0.32 6.07 -11.55
C GLN A 122 -0.57 7.36 -10.78
N MET A 123 0.49 8.07 -10.44
CA MET A 123 0.39 9.40 -9.82
C MET A 123 -0.20 10.41 -10.82
N ASP A 124 0.27 10.40 -12.05
CA ASP A 124 -0.21 11.30 -13.10
C ASP A 124 -1.71 11.10 -13.39
N ALA A 125 -2.17 9.84 -13.40
CA ALA A 125 -3.60 9.55 -13.56
C ALA A 125 -4.47 10.16 -12.45
N LEU A 126 -3.99 10.21 -11.20
CA LEU A 126 -4.69 10.88 -10.10
C LEU A 126 -4.60 12.41 -10.21
N VAL A 127 -3.48 12.93 -10.69
CA VAL A 127 -3.29 14.37 -10.94
C VAL A 127 -4.22 14.85 -12.05
N ASP A 128 -4.33 14.12 -13.16
CA ASP A 128 -5.20 14.42 -14.28
C ASP A 128 -6.69 14.47 -13.88
N LYS A 129 -7.05 13.67 -12.86
CA LYS A 129 -8.40 13.69 -12.25
C LYS A 129 -8.57 14.69 -11.11
N ASP A 130 -7.58 15.54 -10.89
CA ASP A 130 -7.58 16.58 -9.85
C ASP A 130 -7.73 16.01 -8.41
N LEU A 131 -7.26 14.79 -8.17
CA LEU A 131 -7.36 14.12 -6.86
C LEU A 131 -6.15 14.39 -5.95
N ILE A 132 -5.02 14.84 -6.49
CA ILE A 132 -3.78 15.13 -5.76
C ILE A 132 -3.63 16.65 -5.57
N ASN A 133 -3.14 17.06 -4.40
CA ASN A 133 -2.74 18.42 -4.12
C ASN A 133 -1.46 18.75 -4.90
N HIS A 134 -1.54 19.62 -5.90
CA HIS A 134 -0.43 19.96 -6.78
C HIS A 134 0.78 20.56 -6.05
N ASN A 135 0.57 21.22 -4.90
CA ASN A 135 1.64 21.82 -4.09
C ASN A 135 2.29 20.82 -3.11
N LEU A 136 1.69 19.65 -2.92
CA LEU A 136 2.17 18.58 -2.03
C LEU A 136 2.33 17.28 -2.84
N ARG A 137 3.05 17.39 -3.96
CA ARG A 137 3.47 16.28 -4.83
C ARG A 137 4.95 16.45 -5.18
N THR A 138 5.72 15.35 -5.12
CA THR A 138 7.13 15.33 -5.56
C THR A 138 7.55 13.90 -5.90
N ASN A 139 8.66 13.74 -6.63
CA ASN A 139 9.37 12.48 -6.68
C ASN A 139 10.17 12.33 -5.38
N LEU A 140 10.00 11.20 -4.71
CA LEU A 140 10.60 10.93 -3.40
C LEU A 140 11.88 10.10 -3.55
N LEU A 141 11.83 9.05 -4.36
CA LEU A 141 12.88 8.03 -4.50
C LEU A 141 13.04 7.59 -5.95
N THR A 142 14.17 6.94 -6.22
CA THR A 142 14.41 6.13 -7.43
C THR A 142 14.83 4.71 -7.04
N ASN A 143 14.79 3.77 -8.01
CA ASN A 143 15.14 2.37 -7.82
C ASN A 143 15.68 1.76 -9.11
N GLU A 144 16.10 0.49 -9.06
CA GLU A 144 16.56 -0.28 -10.22
C GLU A 144 15.70 -1.54 -10.37
N LEU A 145 15.50 -1.98 -11.61
CA LEU A 145 14.87 -3.25 -11.92
C LEU A 145 15.93 -4.34 -12.03
N VAL A 146 15.69 -5.47 -11.36
CA VAL A 146 16.61 -6.61 -11.37
C VAL A 146 15.85 -7.91 -11.65
N LEU A 147 16.54 -8.84 -12.31
CA LEU A 147 16.12 -10.24 -12.39
C LEU A 147 16.76 -10.99 -11.23
N VAL A 148 15.94 -11.67 -10.45
CA VAL A 148 16.39 -12.53 -9.35
C VAL A 148 16.14 -14.00 -9.66
N VAL A 149 17.02 -14.86 -9.13
CA VAL A 149 16.92 -16.31 -9.16
C VAL A 149 17.18 -16.88 -7.76
N PRO A 150 16.77 -18.13 -7.44
CA PRO A 150 17.07 -18.76 -6.15
C PRO A 150 18.57 -18.83 -5.88
N THR A 151 18.96 -18.69 -4.59
CA THR A 151 20.37 -18.78 -4.17
C THR A 151 20.94 -20.20 -4.20
N ASP A 152 20.12 -21.24 -4.28
CA ASP A 152 20.53 -22.64 -4.26
C ASP A 152 21.38 -23.06 -5.48
N GLY A 153 21.47 -22.18 -6.50
CA GLY A 153 22.27 -22.40 -7.71
C GLY A 153 21.61 -23.31 -8.76
N SER A 154 20.32 -23.64 -8.57
CA SER A 154 19.53 -24.45 -9.50
C SER A 154 19.39 -23.74 -10.87
N VAL A 155 19.33 -22.40 -10.86
CA VAL A 155 19.15 -21.56 -12.05
C VAL A 155 20.39 -20.73 -12.29
N LYS A 156 20.84 -20.66 -13.57
CA LYS A 156 21.93 -19.80 -14.05
C LYS A 156 21.43 -18.96 -15.18
N VAL A 157 21.62 -17.66 -15.06
CA VAL A 157 21.32 -16.65 -16.07
C VAL A 157 22.53 -15.74 -16.17
N LEU A 158 23.09 -15.58 -17.37
CA LEU A 158 24.25 -14.76 -17.67
C LEU A 158 23.87 -13.53 -18.51
N ASP A 159 22.85 -13.66 -19.34
CA ASP A 159 22.29 -12.61 -20.19
C ASP A 159 20.78 -12.76 -20.34
N MET A 160 20.13 -11.79 -21.00
CA MET A 160 18.66 -11.79 -21.17
C MET A 160 18.17 -12.93 -22.07
N GLU A 161 18.97 -13.39 -23.02
CA GLU A 161 18.65 -14.48 -23.95
C GLU A 161 18.51 -15.82 -23.22
N ASP A 162 19.22 -16.01 -22.11
CA ASP A 162 19.14 -17.21 -21.27
C ASP A 162 17.75 -17.43 -20.68
N LEU A 163 16.92 -16.37 -20.57
CA LEU A 163 15.54 -16.49 -20.08
C LEU A 163 14.70 -17.44 -20.94
N THR A 164 15.04 -17.60 -22.23
CA THR A 164 14.33 -18.53 -23.14
C THR A 164 14.56 -20.01 -22.78
N ASN A 165 15.57 -20.30 -21.96
CA ASN A 165 15.91 -21.64 -21.50
C ASN A 165 15.31 -21.97 -20.12
N LEU A 166 14.64 -21.00 -19.49
CA LEU A 166 14.00 -21.17 -18.17
C LEU A 166 12.59 -21.77 -18.33
N GLY A 167 12.08 -22.31 -17.24
CA GLY A 167 10.66 -22.65 -17.10
C GLY A 167 9.82 -21.39 -16.91
N ASP A 168 9.19 -21.25 -15.74
CA ASP A 168 8.33 -20.11 -15.45
C ASP A 168 9.11 -18.91 -14.89
N ILE A 169 8.73 -17.71 -15.31
CA ILE A 169 9.31 -16.43 -14.88
C ILE A 169 8.19 -15.56 -14.32
N ALA A 170 8.31 -15.12 -13.07
CA ALA A 170 7.31 -14.25 -12.45
C ALA A 170 7.56 -12.78 -12.78
N ILE A 171 6.51 -12.08 -13.14
CA ILE A 171 6.46 -10.61 -13.24
C ILE A 171 5.19 -10.08 -12.62
N GLY A 172 5.20 -8.84 -12.15
CA GLY A 172 3.95 -8.16 -11.81
C GLY A 172 3.05 -8.01 -13.05
N THR A 173 1.73 -8.01 -12.86
CA THR A 173 0.78 -7.75 -13.97
C THR A 173 1.05 -6.36 -14.55
N PRO A 174 1.47 -6.21 -15.82
CA PRO A 174 1.97 -4.92 -16.36
C PRO A 174 0.97 -3.77 -16.32
N GLU A 175 -0.33 -4.08 -16.34
CA GLU A 175 -1.41 -3.09 -16.31
C GLU A 175 -1.54 -2.39 -14.96
N SER A 176 -1.21 -3.09 -13.85
CA SER A 176 -1.44 -2.62 -12.49
C SER A 176 -0.19 -2.54 -11.62
N VAL A 177 0.87 -3.28 -11.96
CA VAL A 177 2.12 -3.36 -11.19
C VAL A 177 3.24 -2.65 -11.94
N PRO A 178 3.77 -1.51 -11.44
CA PRO A 178 4.83 -0.78 -12.14
C PRO A 178 6.07 -1.64 -12.46
N ALA A 179 6.56 -2.44 -11.51
CA ALA A 179 7.67 -3.38 -11.76
C ALA A 179 7.40 -4.33 -12.94
N GLY A 180 6.16 -4.79 -13.07
CA GLY A 180 5.75 -5.63 -14.21
C GLY A 180 5.72 -4.85 -15.52
N LYS A 181 5.35 -3.56 -15.48
CA LYS A 181 5.44 -2.69 -16.67
C LYS A 181 6.88 -2.47 -17.11
N TYR A 182 7.79 -2.20 -16.18
CA TYR A 182 9.22 -2.08 -16.47
C TYR A 182 9.80 -3.40 -17.00
N ALA A 183 9.45 -4.54 -16.41
CA ALA A 183 9.83 -5.87 -16.91
C ALA A 183 9.31 -6.10 -18.33
N GLN A 184 8.07 -5.74 -18.65
CA GLN A 184 7.53 -5.80 -20.01
C GLN A 184 8.34 -4.94 -20.98
N GLN A 185 8.70 -3.73 -20.60
CA GLN A 185 9.51 -2.84 -21.43
C GLN A 185 10.88 -3.43 -21.68
N THR A 186 11.57 -3.90 -20.63
CA THR A 186 12.88 -4.56 -20.74
C THR A 186 12.82 -5.78 -21.65
N LEU A 187 11.87 -6.68 -21.45
CA LEU A 187 11.70 -7.85 -22.30
C LEU A 187 11.37 -7.48 -23.75
N THR A 188 10.62 -6.39 -23.95
CA THR A 188 10.29 -5.89 -25.30
C THR A 188 11.51 -5.32 -25.99
N SER A 189 12.37 -4.56 -25.31
CA SER A 189 13.59 -3.99 -25.87
C SER A 189 14.57 -5.08 -26.34
N HIS A 190 14.61 -6.22 -25.63
CA HIS A 190 15.38 -7.42 -26.00
C HIS A 190 14.65 -8.37 -26.96
N GLN A 191 13.44 -8.01 -27.45
CA GLN A 191 12.61 -8.85 -28.34
C GLN A 191 12.18 -10.19 -27.69
N LEU A 192 12.17 -10.24 -26.36
CA LEU A 192 11.85 -11.44 -25.56
C LEU A 192 10.40 -11.46 -25.05
N TRP A 193 9.65 -10.35 -25.14
CA TRP A 193 8.29 -10.29 -24.63
C TRP A 193 7.37 -11.35 -25.23
N GLU A 194 7.29 -11.40 -26.55
CA GLU A 194 6.42 -12.36 -27.24
C GLU A 194 6.86 -13.83 -27.05
N PRO A 195 8.16 -14.18 -27.19
CA PRO A 195 8.62 -15.55 -26.96
C PRO A 195 8.36 -16.05 -25.54
N LEU A 196 8.47 -15.18 -24.52
CA LEU A 196 8.34 -15.58 -23.11
C LEU A 196 6.91 -15.58 -22.59
N GLN A 197 5.94 -15.00 -23.30
CA GLN A 197 4.53 -14.94 -22.84
C GLN A 197 3.97 -16.27 -22.30
N PRO A 198 4.22 -17.44 -22.92
CA PRO A 198 3.72 -18.71 -22.39
C PRO A 198 4.34 -19.12 -21.05
N HIS A 199 5.47 -18.53 -20.68
CA HIS A 199 6.25 -18.81 -19.47
C HIS A 199 6.12 -17.71 -18.40
N LEU A 200 5.34 -16.64 -18.68
CA LEU A 200 5.17 -15.55 -17.72
C LEU A 200 4.07 -15.86 -16.71
N VAL A 201 4.45 -15.84 -15.44
CA VAL A 201 3.53 -15.94 -14.31
C VAL A 201 3.22 -14.54 -13.79
N LEU A 202 2.00 -14.06 -14.05
CA LEU A 202 1.57 -12.73 -13.65
C LEU A 202 1.16 -12.70 -12.19
N THR A 203 1.68 -11.74 -11.42
CA THR A 203 1.41 -11.59 -10.00
C THR A 203 0.67 -10.29 -9.70
N LYS A 204 0.04 -10.23 -8.54
CA LYS A 204 -0.73 -9.07 -8.10
C LYS A 204 0.14 -7.88 -7.64
N ASP A 205 1.37 -8.12 -7.21
CA ASP A 205 2.35 -7.12 -6.77
C ASP A 205 3.78 -7.69 -6.83
N VAL A 206 4.79 -6.82 -6.63
CA VAL A 206 6.21 -7.21 -6.70
C VAL A 206 6.65 -8.13 -5.56
N LYS A 207 6.05 -8.01 -4.38
CA LYS A 207 6.35 -8.90 -3.24
C LYS A 207 5.93 -10.35 -3.53
N GLN A 208 4.85 -10.55 -4.26
CA GLN A 208 4.45 -11.87 -4.71
C GLN A 208 5.42 -12.45 -5.74
N VAL A 209 6.00 -11.63 -6.63
CA VAL A 209 7.09 -12.07 -7.52
C VAL A 209 8.24 -12.62 -6.70
N LEU A 210 8.75 -11.83 -5.74
CA LEU A 210 9.85 -12.23 -4.85
C LEU A 210 9.52 -13.55 -4.15
N SER A 211 8.35 -13.66 -3.54
CA SER A 211 7.91 -14.86 -2.82
C SER A 211 7.85 -16.11 -3.71
N TYR A 212 7.48 -15.99 -4.99
CA TYR A 212 7.45 -17.12 -5.90
C TYR A 212 8.85 -17.63 -6.24
N VAL A 213 9.83 -16.73 -6.39
CA VAL A 213 11.24 -17.12 -6.59
C VAL A 213 11.81 -17.73 -5.31
N GLU A 214 11.57 -17.14 -4.14
CA GLU A 214 12.01 -17.63 -2.83
C GLU A 214 11.55 -19.05 -2.52
N THR A 215 10.38 -19.42 -3.02
CA THR A 215 9.73 -20.72 -2.76
C THR A 215 9.94 -21.72 -3.90
N GLY A 216 10.69 -21.34 -4.95
CA GLY A 216 10.95 -22.20 -6.11
C GLY A 216 9.70 -22.51 -6.94
N ASN A 217 8.67 -21.66 -6.87
CA ASN A 217 7.46 -21.79 -7.69
C ASN A 217 7.70 -21.32 -9.12
N VAL A 218 8.76 -20.54 -9.35
CA VAL A 218 9.26 -20.07 -10.63
C VAL A 218 10.79 -20.09 -10.63
N ASP A 219 11.40 -20.12 -11.81
CA ASP A 219 12.86 -20.14 -11.95
C ASP A 219 13.48 -18.76 -11.74
N ALA A 220 12.78 -17.70 -12.12
CA ALA A 220 13.27 -16.32 -12.03
C ALA A 220 12.11 -15.34 -11.84
N GLY A 221 12.44 -14.09 -11.49
CA GLY A 221 11.44 -13.04 -11.41
C GLY A 221 12.04 -11.65 -11.48
N PHE A 222 11.28 -10.70 -12.03
CA PHE A 222 11.66 -9.30 -12.06
C PHE A 222 11.11 -8.57 -10.84
N VAL A 223 12.03 -8.02 -10.04
CA VAL A 223 11.72 -7.24 -8.82
C VAL A 223 12.56 -5.97 -8.79
N TYR A 224 12.36 -5.12 -7.83
CA TYR A 224 13.28 -4.01 -7.59
C TYR A 224 14.52 -4.49 -6.83
N ALA A 225 15.64 -3.79 -7.01
CA ALA A 225 16.88 -4.06 -6.27
C ALA A 225 16.66 -4.02 -4.76
N THR A 226 15.82 -3.11 -4.29
CA THR A 226 15.42 -2.99 -2.88
C THR A 226 14.68 -4.21 -2.37
N ASP A 227 13.79 -4.83 -3.17
CA ASP A 227 13.09 -6.07 -2.80
C ASP A 227 14.07 -7.24 -2.72
N ALA A 228 14.99 -7.35 -3.68
CA ALA A 228 16.02 -8.39 -3.70
C ALA A 228 16.95 -8.30 -2.47
N ALA A 229 17.29 -7.09 -2.03
CA ALA A 229 18.15 -6.85 -0.89
C ALA A 229 17.54 -7.29 0.47
N GLN A 230 16.22 -7.48 0.52
CA GLN A 230 15.50 -7.91 1.73
C GLN A 230 15.41 -9.45 1.88
N SER A 231 15.99 -10.21 0.94
CA SER A 231 15.90 -11.67 0.93
C SER A 231 17.26 -12.33 0.78
N ASP A 232 17.55 -13.29 1.65
CA ASP A 232 18.72 -14.17 1.56
C ASP A 232 18.49 -15.42 0.68
N LYS A 233 17.24 -15.64 0.23
CA LYS A 233 16.84 -16.79 -0.58
C LYS A 233 16.97 -16.56 -2.08
N VAL A 234 17.12 -15.32 -2.49
CA VAL A 234 17.32 -14.95 -3.89
C VAL A 234 18.64 -14.23 -4.09
N LYS A 235 19.15 -14.23 -5.29
CA LYS A 235 20.29 -13.43 -5.74
C LYS A 235 19.94 -12.71 -7.02
N VAL A 236 20.49 -11.52 -7.18
CA VAL A 236 20.44 -10.78 -8.44
C VAL A 236 21.27 -11.53 -9.47
N ALA A 237 20.63 -11.93 -10.57
CA ALA A 237 21.27 -12.53 -11.74
C ALA A 237 21.61 -11.46 -12.78
N LEU A 238 20.67 -10.54 -13.05
CA LEU A 238 20.85 -9.44 -14.00
C LEU A 238 20.28 -8.14 -13.41
N ILE A 239 20.88 -7.02 -13.81
CA ILE A 239 20.32 -5.68 -13.64
C ILE A 239 19.81 -5.25 -15.01
N ALA A 240 18.56 -4.80 -15.11
CA ALA A 240 18.02 -4.29 -16.35
C ALA A 240 18.75 -3.00 -16.77
N GLU A 241 19.10 -2.89 -18.05
CA GLU A 241 19.74 -1.67 -18.54
C GLU A 241 18.76 -0.49 -18.42
N PRO A 242 19.22 0.69 -17.93
CA PRO A 242 18.37 1.86 -17.75
C PRO A 242 17.62 2.30 -19.02
N GLU A 243 18.21 2.05 -20.21
CA GLU A 243 17.63 2.40 -21.49
C GLU A 243 16.54 1.41 -21.96
N SER A 244 16.43 0.25 -21.29
CA SER A 244 15.47 -0.79 -21.63
C SER A 244 14.06 -0.52 -21.13
N HIS A 245 13.90 0.43 -20.22
CA HIS A 245 12.61 0.78 -19.60
C HIS A 245 12.57 2.28 -19.21
N ASP A 246 11.37 2.77 -18.90
CA ASP A 246 11.20 4.12 -18.34
C ASP A 246 11.91 4.27 -17.00
N PRO A 247 12.33 5.48 -16.60
CA PRO A 247 12.94 5.72 -15.29
C PRO A 247 12.02 5.25 -14.14
N ILE A 248 12.63 4.57 -13.16
CA ILE A 248 11.90 4.06 -12.00
C ILE A 248 11.88 5.12 -10.91
N GLU A 249 10.79 5.86 -10.84
CA GLU A 249 10.57 6.93 -9.89
C GLU A 249 9.41 6.60 -8.95
N TYR A 250 9.55 7.03 -7.70
CA TYR A 250 8.52 6.88 -6.66
C TYR A 250 7.94 8.25 -6.31
N PRO A 251 6.92 8.71 -7.03
CA PRO A 251 6.23 9.93 -6.66
C PRO A 251 5.37 9.72 -5.42
N MET A 252 5.32 10.77 -4.60
CA MET A 252 4.47 10.90 -3.42
C MET A 252 3.54 12.10 -3.61
N GLY A 253 2.29 11.99 -3.14
CA GLY A 253 1.33 13.08 -3.16
C GLY A 253 0.29 13.01 -2.04
N VAL A 254 -0.13 14.17 -1.54
CA VAL A 254 -1.25 14.30 -0.59
C VAL A 254 -2.55 14.38 -1.37
N LEU A 255 -3.57 13.61 -0.94
CA LEU A 255 -4.89 13.63 -1.56
C LEU A 255 -5.63 14.93 -1.21
N LYS A 256 -6.37 15.51 -2.18
CA LYS A 256 -7.25 16.66 -1.93
C LYS A 256 -8.43 16.33 -1.00
N SER A 257 -8.82 15.07 -0.97
CA SER A 257 -9.93 14.56 -0.15
C SER A 257 -9.58 14.35 1.32
N THR A 258 -8.30 14.52 1.72
CA THR A 258 -7.89 14.37 3.12
C THR A 258 -8.70 15.27 4.05
N VAL A 259 -9.18 14.70 5.15
CA VAL A 259 -9.84 15.44 6.22
C VAL A 259 -8.85 15.88 7.33
N HIS A 260 -7.58 15.46 7.20
CA HIS A 260 -6.47 15.74 8.11
C HIS A 260 -5.31 16.47 7.40
N PRO A 261 -5.54 17.65 6.76
CA PRO A 261 -4.56 18.29 5.88
C PRO A 261 -3.28 18.73 6.61
N VAL A 262 -3.35 19.02 7.90
CA VAL A 262 -2.19 19.42 8.71
C VAL A 262 -1.27 18.24 8.96
N GLU A 263 -1.81 17.13 9.41
CA GLU A 263 -1.08 15.91 9.73
C GLU A 263 -0.56 15.22 8.45
N ALA A 264 -1.37 15.22 7.39
CA ALA A 264 -0.95 14.72 6.08
C ALA A 264 0.24 15.52 5.52
N LYS A 265 0.22 16.86 5.65
CA LYS A 265 1.35 17.71 5.29
C LYS A 265 2.58 17.45 6.17
N ALA A 266 2.39 17.26 7.48
CA ALA A 266 3.49 16.94 8.39
C ALA A 266 4.16 15.60 8.03
N LEU A 267 3.38 14.57 7.66
CA LEU A 267 3.93 13.30 7.17
C LEU A 267 4.65 13.49 5.83
N TYR A 268 4.07 14.25 4.89
CA TYR A 268 4.70 14.56 3.61
C TYR A 268 6.09 15.21 3.81
N GLU A 269 6.19 16.24 4.67
CA GLU A 269 7.44 16.93 4.99
C GLU A 269 8.44 16.04 5.73
N PHE A 270 7.94 15.17 6.63
CA PHE A 270 8.77 14.19 7.32
C PHE A 270 9.42 13.19 6.34
N LEU A 271 8.68 12.68 5.37
CA LEU A 271 9.20 11.74 4.38
C LEU A 271 10.29 12.37 3.49
N LEU A 272 10.33 13.70 3.36
CA LEU A 272 11.37 14.45 2.66
C LEU A 272 12.58 14.78 3.55
N SER A 273 12.51 14.52 4.85
CA SER A 273 13.59 14.86 5.80
C SER A 273 14.84 13.99 5.59
N GLU A 274 15.99 14.52 6.00
CA GLU A 274 17.27 13.77 5.98
C GLU A 274 17.20 12.46 6.78
N GLN A 275 16.40 12.43 7.87
CA GLN A 275 16.18 11.21 8.64
C GLN A 275 15.45 10.14 7.82
N ALA A 276 14.39 10.51 7.08
CA ALA A 276 13.67 9.59 6.23
C ALA A 276 14.52 9.13 5.04
N LYS A 277 15.29 10.03 4.43
CA LYS A 277 16.25 9.71 3.35
C LYS A 277 17.28 8.68 3.80
N GLN A 278 17.81 8.81 5.03
CA GLN A 278 18.73 7.82 5.59
C GLN A 278 18.10 6.44 5.72
N VAL A 279 16.85 6.36 6.21
CA VAL A 279 16.12 5.08 6.30
C VAL A 279 15.90 4.51 4.90
N PHE A 280 15.38 5.27 3.96
CA PHE A 280 15.20 4.80 2.58
C PHE A 280 16.50 4.27 1.96
N SER A 281 17.62 4.98 2.19
CA SER A 281 18.95 4.54 1.69
C SER A 281 19.41 3.24 2.34
N GLN A 282 19.10 2.98 3.60
CA GLN A 282 19.39 1.70 4.29
C GLN A 282 18.65 0.53 3.65
N TYR A 283 17.45 0.78 3.12
CA TYR A 283 16.68 -0.20 2.36
C TYR A 283 17.04 -0.26 0.87
N GLY A 284 18.07 0.49 0.43
CA GLY A 284 18.60 0.45 -0.94
C GLY A 284 17.92 1.39 -1.92
N PHE A 285 16.98 2.24 -1.48
CA PHE A 285 16.44 3.31 -2.32
C PHE A 285 17.43 4.45 -2.49
N THR A 286 17.36 5.12 -3.63
CA THR A 286 18.08 6.38 -3.85
C THR A 286 17.08 7.53 -3.69
N PRO A 287 17.27 8.44 -2.70
CA PRO A 287 16.46 9.65 -2.60
C PRO A 287 16.56 10.49 -3.87
N ALA A 288 15.42 11.02 -4.35
CA ALA A 288 15.40 11.94 -5.47
C ALA A 288 16.05 13.29 -5.08
N GLU A 289 16.68 13.97 -6.04
CA GLU A 289 17.33 15.27 -5.87
C GLU A 289 16.31 16.43 -5.73
#